data_2897f830f771b15bd8a1f3206362993f
#
_entry.id   2897f830f771b15bd8a1f3206362993f
#
_cell.length_a   1.000
_cell.length_b   1.000
_cell.length_c   1.000
_cell.angle_alpha   90.00
_cell.angle_beta   90.00
_cell.angle_gamma   90.00
#
_symmetry.space_group_name_H-M   'P 1'
#
loop_
_entity.id
_entity.type
_entity.pdbx_description
1 polymer ?
#
loop_
_entity_poly.entity_id
_entity_poly.type
_entity_poly.pdbx_seq_one_letter_code
_entity_poly.pdbx_strand_id
1 'polypeptide(L)'
;APGPGSGKMATCLSQLYHEHKRGVKAGYAKFETFPIWNIPLKHPVNLAYEAATADLNDVNMIDPFHLEAYGVTTVNYNRDIEIFPVVNAMFELIAGQSPYKSPTDMGVNMAGNCIVDDAVCCEASRKEIVRRYYKCLCEQKITGTAKESERYKLELLMNQAGLTMGAREVEKQAHARSEATGGAPAAAIELSDGTVITGKTGPLLGATASALINALKYLAGIPQETDLVSAAAIEPIQTLKTNYLGGKNPRLHTDEILIALSSSAASSELAAAAMHQLPNLKGCDVHSTVLLSSVDSSTLNRLGMYLTCDPVYEEEDRKYHKL
;
A
#
# COMPACT_ATOMS: atom_id res chain seq x y z
N ALA A 1 -10.93 -19.61 -5.32
CA ALA A 1 -11.29 -18.94 -6.56
C ALA A 1 -10.59 -17.58 -6.62
N PRO A 2 -10.01 -17.20 -7.77
CA PRO A 2 -8.98 -16.17 -7.81
C PRO A 2 -9.47 -14.71 -7.79
N GLY A 3 -10.77 -14.42 -7.92
CA GLY A 3 -11.21 -13.02 -7.95
C GLY A 3 -12.72 -12.81 -7.92
N PRO A 4 -13.19 -11.56 -7.96
CA PRO A 4 -14.59 -11.21 -8.14
C PRO A 4 -15.16 -11.86 -9.42
N GLY A 5 -16.43 -12.26 -9.40
CA GLY A 5 -17.06 -12.90 -10.55
C GLY A 5 -16.62 -14.33 -10.87
N SER A 6 -15.70 -14.93 -10.10
CA SER A 6 -15.15 -16.28 -10.36
C SER A 6 -16.09 -17.44 -9.98
N GLY A 7 -17.34 -17.17 -9.62
CA GLY A 7 -18.33 -18.19 -9.28
C GLY A 7 -18.27 -18.77 -7.87
N LYS A 8 -17.52 -18.15 -6.95
CA LYS A 8 -17.37 -18.62 -5.55
C LYS A 8 -18.73 -18.89 -4.87
N MET A 9 -19.63 -17.93 -4.93
CA MET A 9 -20.97 -18.06 -4.33
C MET A 9 -21.77 -19.20 -4.96
N ALA A 10 -21.79 -19.29 -6.28
CA ALA A 10 -22.50 -20.36 -6.99
C ALA A 10 -21.96 -21.74 -6.61
N THR A 11 -20.63 -21.89 -6.51
CA THR A 11 -20.00 -23.14 -6.06
C THR A 11 -20.39 -23.50 -4.63
N CYS A 12 -20.36 -22.54 -3.70
CA CYS A 12 -20.75 -22.77 -2.32
C CYS A 12 -22.24 -23.14 -2.17
N LEU A 13 -23.12 -22.43 -2.88
CA LEU A 13 -24.56 -22.73 -2.86
C LEU A 13 -24.88 -24.09 -3.51
N SER A 14 -24.18 -24.44 -4.59
CA SER A 14 -24.29 -25.78 -5.19
C SER A 14 -23.84 -26.88 -4.23
N GLN A 15 -22.73 -26.69 -3.51
CA GLN A 15 -22.28 -27.63 -2.49
C GLN A 15 -23.31 -27.76 -1.37
N LEU A 16 -23.83 -26.65 -0.88
CA LEU A 16 -24.88 -26.62 0.14
C LEU A 16 -26.11 -27.41 -0.28
N TYR A 17 -26.58 -27.22 -1.52
CA TYR A 17 -27.68 -27.98 -2.09
C TYR A 17 -27.42 -29.50 -2.08
N HIS A 18 -26.24 -29.91 -2.52
CA HIS A 18 -25.87 -31.33 -2.56
C HIS A 18 -25.74 -31.95 -1.16
N GLU A 19 -25.20 -31.21 -0.19
CA GLU A 19 -25.14 -31.65 1.20
C GLU A 19 -26.56 -31.82 1.78
N HIS A 20 -27.43 -30.85 1.55
CA HIS A 20 -28.83 -30.95 1.98
C HIS A 20 -29.56 -32.17 1.35
N LYS A 21 -29.34 -32.44 0.06
CA LYS A 21 -29.85 -33.67 -0.62
C LYS A 21 -29.38 -34.96 0.04
N ARG A 22 -28.21 -34.97 0.68
CA ARG A 22 -27.67 -36.10 1.46
C ARG A 22 -28.19 -36.17 2.88
N GLY A 23 -29.06 -35.25 3.29
CA GLY A 23 -29.56 -35.15 4.65
C GLY A 23 -28.62 -34.48 5.63
N VAL A 24 -27.54 -33.85 5.15
CA VAL A 24 -26.61 -33.12 5.99
C VAL A 24 -27.09 -31.68 6.20
N LYS A 25 -27.19 -31.26 7.46
CA LYS A 25 -27.47 -29.85 7.81
C LYS A 25 -26.19 -29.03 7.62
N ALA A 26 -26.03 -28.44 6.46
CA ALA A 26 -24.92 -27.58 6.13
C ALA A 26 -25.36 -26.12 6.17
N GLY A 27 -24.45 -25.22 6.52
CA GLY A 27 -24.62 -23.77 6.53
C GLY A 27 -23.66 -23.09 5.56
N TYR A 28 -23.82 -21.79 5.38
CA TYR A 28 -22.95 -20.93 4.59
C TYR A 28 -22.29 -19.91 5.51
N ALA A 29 -20.99 -19.79 5.40
CA ALA A 29 -20.25 -18.77 6.10
C ALA A 29 -19.21 -18.13 5.19
N LYS A 30 -18.99 -16.83 5.35
CA LYS A 30 -17.89 -16.10 4.73
C LYS A 30 -16.67 -16.24 5.61
N PHE A 31 -15.54 -16.60 5.01
CA PHE A 31 -14.28 -16.69 5.72
C PHE A 31 -13.61 -15.31 5.84
N GLU A 32 -13.72 -14.52 4.81
CA GLU A 32 -13.06 -13.22 4.69
C GLU A 32 -14.11 -12.16 4.37
N THR A 33 -14.28 -11.20 5.25
CA THR A 33 -15.26 -10.12 5.14
C THR A 33 -14.61 -8.77 5.44
N PHE A 34 -15.15 -7.73 4.85
CA PHE A 34 -14.88 -6.34 5.14
C PHE A 34 -16.23 -5.67 5.44
N PRO A 35 -16.30 -4.67 6.26
CA PRO A 35 -15.32 -4.12 7.21
C PRO A 35 -15.24 -4.96 8.51
N ILE A 36 -14.52 -4.45 9.51
CA ILE A 36 -14.56 -5.04 10.86
C ILE A 36 -15.91 -4.69 11.50
N TRP A 37 -16.66 -5.71 11.91
CA TRP A 37 -18.07 -5.58 12.27
C TRP A 37 -18.34 -4.89 13.62
N ASN A 38 -17.43 -5.04 14.59
CA ASN A 38 -17.60 -4.63 15.99
C ASN A 38 -16.85 -3.35 16.38
N ILE A 39 -16.34 -2.60 15.40
CA ILE A 39 -15.79 -1.26 15.62
C ILE A 39 -16.65 -0.23 14.87
N PRO A 40 -16.59 1.07 15.26
CA PRO A 40 -17.43 2.09 14.66
C PRO A 40 -17.28 2.20 13.14
N LEU A 41 -18.34 2.57 12.43
CA LEU A 41 -18.36 2.75 10.98
C LEU A 41 -17.23 3.69 10.50
N LYS A 42 -17.01 4.79 11.21
CA LYS A 42 -15.97 5.79 10.87
C LYS A 42 -14.64 5.55 11.59
N HIS A 43 -14.45 4.38 12.15
CA HIS A 43 -13.16 4.04 12.73
C HIS A 43 -12.07 4.03 11.64
N PRO A 44 -10.86 4.58 11.86
CA PRO A 44 -9.81 4.65 10.84
C PRO A 44 -9.52 3.31 10.16
N VAL A 45 -9.56 2.21 10.90
CA VAL A 45 -9.38 0.85 10.34
C VAL A 45 -10.47 0.53 9.32
N ASN A 46 -11.74 0.81 9.61
CA ASN A 46 -12.84 0.58 8.67
C ASN A 46 -12.77 1.51 7.46
N LEU A 47 -12.35 2.77 7.64
CA LEU A 47 -12.10 3.68 6.52
C LEU A 47 -10.95 3.19 5.63
N ALA A 48 -9.90 2.60 6.19
CA ALA A 48 -8.80 2.01 5.43
C ALA A 48 -9.25 0.76 4.63
N TYR A 49 -10.12 -0.08 5.18
CA TYR A 49 -10.76 -1.18 4.42
C TYR A 49 -11.56 -0.65 3.23
N GLU A 50 -12.33 0.42 3.44
CA GLU A 50 -13.10 1.05 2.36
C GLU A 50 -12.17 1.70 1.30
N ALA A 51 -11.07 2.31 1.73
CA ALA A 51 -10.05 2.83 0.82
C ALA A 51 -9.37 1.72 0.00
N ALA A 52 -9.22 0.52 0.57
CA ALA A 52 -8.62 -0.62 -0.12
C ALA A 52 -9.49 -1.16 -1.28
N THR A 53 -10.78 -0.88 -1.27
CA THR A 53 -11.76 -1.30 -2.28
C THR A 53 -12.44 -0.12 -2.98
N ALA A 54 -11.77 1.03 -2.99
CA ALA A 54 -12.32 2.27 -3.57
C ALA A 54 -12.63 2.14 -5.07
N ASP A 55 -11.83 1.34 -5.80
CA ASP A 55 -12.01 1.00 -7.21
C ASP A 55 -13.25 0.13 -7.47
N LEU A 56 -13.74 -0.58 -6.46
CA LEU A 56 -14.93 -1.45 -6.54
C LEU A 56 -16.22 -0.73 -6.09
N ASN A 57 -16.14 0.53 -5.66
CA ASN A 57 -17.24 1.30 -5.08
C ASN A 57 -17.88 0.64 -3.84
N ASP A 58 -17.12 -0.16 -3.10
CA ASP A 58 -17.58 -0.72 -1.83
C ASP A 58 -17.72 0.38 -0.79
N VAL A 59 -18.85 0.42 -0.09
CA VAL A 59 -19.16 1.40 0.95
C VAL A 59 -19.52 0.66 2.23
N ASN A 60 -18.91 1.06 3.33
CA ASN A 60 -19.26 0.55 4.64
C ASN A 60 -20.61 1.14 5.08
N MET A 61 -21.49 0.28 5.58
CA MET A 61 -22.83 0.63 6.00
C MET A 61 -23.19 -0.06 7.32
N ILE A 62 -24.16 0.49 8.04
CA ILE A 62 -24.83 -0.23 9.11
C ILE A 62 -25.70 -1.31 8.46
N ASP A 63 -25.60 -2.54 8.97
CA ASP A 63 -26.44 -3.65 8.52
C ASP A 63 -27.90 -3.46 9.00
N PRO A 64 -28.84 -3.10 8.12
CA PRO A 64 -30.22 -2.84 8.51
C PRO A 64 -30.95 -4.12 8.92
N PHE A 65 -30.62 -5.26 8.32
CA PHE A 65 -31.22 -6.55 8.65
C PHE A 65 -30.82 -7.02 10.04
N HIS A 66 -29.55 -6.82 10.41
CA HIS A 66 -29.05 -7.17 11.74
C HIS A 66 -29.67 -6.27 12.82
N LEU A 67 -29.74 -4.97 12.53
CA LEU A 67 -30.39 -4.00 13.42
C LEU A 67 -31.87 -4.34 13.62
N GLU A 68 -32.61 -4.68 12.57
CA GLU A 68 -34.02 -5.06 12.66
C GLU A 68 -34.21 -6.38 13.42
N ALA A 69 -33.39 -7.38 13.14
CA ALA A 69 -33.55 -8.71 13.74
C ALA A 69 -33.15 -8.79 15.23
N TYR A 70 -32.15 -7.99 15.65
CA TYR A 70 -31.50 -8.14 16.96
C TYR A 70 -31.39 -6.83 17.77
N GLY A 71 -31.75 -5.68 17.22
CA GLY A 71 -31.58 -4.38 17.88
C GLY A 71 -30.09 -3.98 18.04
N VAL A 72 -29.17 -4.61 17.34
CA VAL A 72 -27.72 -4.42 17.48
C VAL A 72 -27.16 -3.78 16.21
N THR A 73 -26.43 -2.68 16.41
CA THR A 73 -25.72 -2.01 15.31
C THR A 73 -24.43 -2.74 14.96
N THR A 74 -24.30 -3.15 13.70
CA THR A 74 -23.10 -3.78 13.16
C THR A 74 -22.71 -3.11 11.85
N VAL A 75 -21.45 -3.22 11.47
CA VAL A 75 -20.92 -2.67 10.23
C VAL A 75 -20.73 -3.79 9.22
N ASN A 76 -21.23 -3.57 8.02
CA ASN A 76 -21.08 -4.46 6.88
C ASN A 76 -20.88 -3.61 5.62
N TYR A 77 -20.68 -4.17 4.45
CA TYR A 77 -20.56 -3.38 3.24
C TYR A 77 -21.77 -3.55 2.31
N ASN A 78 -22.01 -2.54 1.48
CA ASN A 78 -23.20 -2.40 0.67
C ASN A 78 -23.53 -3.66 -0.14
N ARG A 79 -22.53 -4.28 -0.80
CA ARG A 79 -22.79 -5.45 -1.67
C ARG A 79 -23.31 -6.67 -0.91
N ASP A 80 -22.89 -6.87 0.34
CA ASP A 80 -23.40 -7.95 1.17
C ASP A 80 -24.85 -7.69 1.59
N ILE A 81 -25.14 -6.44 1.94
CA ILE A 81 -26.49 -6.00 2.30
C ILE A 81 -27.43 -6.13 1.12
N GLU A 82 -27.02 -5.66 -0.05
CA GLU A 82 -27.84 -5.70 -1.28
C GLU A 82 -28.14 -7.12 -1.76
N ILE A 83 -27.15 -8.04 -1.67
CA ILE A 83 -27.34 -9.42 -2.14
C ILE A 83 -28.04 -10.32 -1.12
N PHE A 84 -28.10 -9.93 0.15
CA PHE A 84 -28.63 -10.76 1.22
C PHE A 84 -30.05 -11.30 0.96
N PRO A 85 -31.05 -10.50 0.50
CA PRO A 85 -32.38 -11.03 0.21
C PRO A 85 -32.38 -12.17 -0.80
N VAL A 86 -31.53 -12.07 -1.85
CA VAL A 86 -31.42 -13.11 -2.86
C VAL A 86 -30.79 -14.39 -2.29
N VAL A 87 -29.70 -14.24 -1.54
CA VAL A 87 -29.02 -15.37 -0.89
C VAL A 87 -29.93 -16.04 0.12
N ASN A 88 -30.66 -15.25 0.91
CA ASN A 88 -31.62 -15.76 1.89
C ASN A 88 -32.74 -16.59 1.23
N ALA A 89 -33.33 -16.08 0.15
CA ALA A 89 -34.33 -16.82 -0.61
C ALA A 89 -33.77 -18.14 -1.20
N MET A 90 -32.51 -18.15 -1.63
CA MET A 90 -31.83 -19.39 -2.06
C MET A 90 -31.71 -20.40 -0.93
N PHE A 91 -31.39 -19.97 0.29
CA PHE A 91 -31.35 -20.86 1.45
C PHE A 91 -32.74 -21.44 1.76
N GLU A 92 -33.77 -20.65 1.69
CA GLU A 92 -35.15 -21.11 1.90
C GLU A 92 -35.54 -22.17 0.86
N LEU A 93 -35.16 -21.98 -0.41
CA LEU A 93 -35.41 -22.95 -1.49
C LEU A 93 -34.60 -24.25 -1.30
N ILE A 94 -33.39 -24.17 -0.77
CA ILE A 94 -32.52 -25.34 -0.56
C ILE A 94 -32.91 -26.12 0.68
N ALA A 95 -33.12 -25.43 1.81
CA ALA A 95 -33.26 -26.03 3.12
C ALA A 95 -34.67 -25.93 3.75
N GLY A 96 -35.62 -25.32 3.02
CA GLY A 96 -36.98 -25.08 3.52
C GLY A 96 -37.10 -23.88 4.46
N GLN A 97 -36.02 -23.46 5.06
CA GLN A 97 -35.91 -22.25 5.89
C GLN A 97 -34.47 -21.74 5.91
N SER A 98 -34.28 -20.44 6.06
CA SER A 98 -32.95 -19.87 6.27
C SER A 98 -32.66 -19.76 7.77
N PRO A 99 -31.46 -20.15 8.22
CA PRO A 99 -31.02 -19.90 9.58
C PRO A 99 -30.51 -18.47 9.80
N TYR A 100 -30.37 -17.69 8.74
CA TYR A 100 -29.76 -16.35 8.76
C TYR A 100 -30.83 -15.28 8.68
N LYS A 101 -30.74 -14.26 9.55
CA LYS A 101 -31.61 -13.09 9.54
C LYS A 101 -30.94 -11.85 8.98
N SER A 102 -29.61 -11.91 8.84
CA SER A 102 -28.80 -10.80 8.32
C SER A 102 -27.56 -11.31 7.57
N PRO A 103 -26.94 -10.50 6.71
CA PRO A 103 -25.64 -10.83 6.14
C PRO A 103 -24.54 -10.96 7.20
N THR A 104 -24.66 -10.27 8.34
CA THR A 104 -23.76 -10.37 9.49
C THR A 104 -23.78 -11.77 10.11
N ASP A 105 -24.91 -12.47 10.10
CA ASP A 105 -25.03 -13.87 10.59
C ASP A 105 -24.23 -14.85 9.72
N MET A 106 -23.97 -14.51 8.47
CA MET A 106 -23.22 -15.36 7.51
C MET A 106 -21.72 -15.29 7.71
N GLY A 107 -21.24 -14.40 8.56
CA GLY A 107 -19.84 -14.24 8.88
C GLY A 107 -19.40 -12.78 8.90
N VAL A 108 -18.48 -12.51 9.79
CA VAL A 108 -17.97 -11.18 10.08
C VAL A 108 -16.43 -11.20 10.15
N ASN A 109 -15.82 -10.05 9.93
CA ASN A 109 -14.41 -9.86 10.20
C ASN A 109 -14.22 -9.60 11.70
N MET A 110 -13.72 -10.59 12.41
CA MET A 110 -13.51 -10.55 13.86
C MET A 110 -12.14 -9.97 14.27
N ALA A 111 -11.35 -9.45 13.33
CA ALA A 111 -10.01 -8.90 13.63
C ALA A 111 -10.04 -7.78 14.68
N GLY A 112 -11.17 -7.09 14.83
CA GLY A 112 -11.35 -6.09 15.91
C GLY A 112 -11.13 -6.64 17.32
N ASN A 113 -11.37 -7.93 17.54
CA ASN A 113 -11.12 -8.57 18.83
C ASN A 113 -9.62 -8.80 19.11
N CYS A 114 -8.76 -8.63 18.10
CA CYS A 114 -7.31 -8.76 18.19
C CYS A 114 -6.60 -7.41 18.30
N ILE A 115 -7.33 -6.29 18.29
CA ILE A 115 -6.76 -4.95 18.48
C ILE A 115 -6.37 -4.82 19.96
N VAL A 116 -5.07 -4.79 20.22
CA VAL A 116 -4.51 -4.62 21.57
C VAL A 116 -4.02 -3.18 21.80
N ASP A 117 -3.72 -2.46 20.73
CA ASP A 117 -3.36 -1.03 20.73
C ASP A 117 -4.11 -0.34 19.58
N ASP A 118 -5.17 0.34 19.93
CA ASP A 118 -6.06 1.00 18.98
C ASP A 118 -5.39 2.22 18.33
N ALA A 119 -4.53 2.94 19.07
CA ALA A 119 -3.84 4.14 18.55
C ALA A 119 -2.89 3.75 17.42
N VAL A 120 -2.12 2.68 17.58
CA VAL A 120 -1.22 2.15 16.55
C VAL A 120 -2.01 1.70 15.30
N CYS A 121 -3.12 0.99 15.50
CA CYS A 121 -3.98 0.57 14.39
C CYS A 121 -4.59 1.76 13.65
N CYS A 122 -5.04 2.77 14.37
CA CYS A 122 -5.60 4.00 13.81
C CYS A 122 -4.54 4.78 13.00
N GLU A 123 -3.31 4.91 13.51
CA GLU A 123 -2.23 5.61 12.81
C GLU A 123 -1.84 4.87 11.53
N ALA A 124 -1.61 3.56 11.61
CA ALA A 124 -1.30 2.73 10.44
C ALA A 124 -2.40 2.82 9.37
N SER A 125 -3.66 2.83 9.79
CA SER A 125 -4.82 2.97 8.90
C SER A 125 -4.88 4.35 8.21
N ARG A 126 -4.60 5.42 8.94
CA ARG A 126 -4.50 6.76 8.36
C ARG A 126 -3.38 6.85 7.32
N LYS A 127 -2.22 6.29 7.63
CA LYS A 127 -1.08 6.21 6.68
C LYS A 127 -1.48 5.42 5.42
N GLU A 128 -2.23 4.32 5.56
CA GLU A 128 -2.71 3.52 4.42
C GLU A 128 -3.69 4.28 3.52
N ILE A 129 -4.64 5.05 4.08
CA ILE A 129 -5.57 5.86 3.30
C ILE A 129 -4.81 6.87 2.44
N VAL A 130 -3.81 7.56 3.02
CA VAL A 130 -2.96 8.50 2.29
C VAL A 130 -2.17 7.80 1.18
N ARG A 131 -1.58 6.61 1.45
CA ARG A 131 -0.86 5.83 0.43
C ARG A 131 -1.76 5.47 -0.76
N ARG A 132 -3.00 5.04 -0.50
CA ARG A 132 -3.98 4.73 -1.53
C ARG A 132 -4.32 5.95 -2.39
N TYR A 133 -4.46 7.10 -1.77
CA TYR A 133 -4.73 8.34 -2.50
C TYR A 133 -3.56 8.71 -3.42
N TYR A 134 -2.31 8.72 -2.92
CA TYR A 134 -1.14 8.97 -3.76
C TYR A 134 -1.00 7.96 -4.89
N LYS A 135 -1.25 6.68 -4.61
CA LYS A 135 -1.24 5.63 -5.63
C LYS A 135 -2.24 5.91 -6.74
N CYS A 136 -3.48 6.26 -6.40
CA CYS A 136 -4.51 6.63 -7.38
C CYS A 136 -4.08 7.81 -8.26
N LEU A 137 -3.52 8.87 -7.66
CA LEU A 137 -3.02 10.04 -8.40
C LEU A 137 -1.86 9.68 -9.34
N CYS A 138 -0.91 8.87 -8.86
CA CYS A 138 0.23 8.41 -9.68
C CYS A 138 -0.23 7.54 -10.85
N GLU A 139 -1.13 6.59 -10.61
CA GLU A 139 -1.70 5.75 -11.67
C GLU A 139 -2.45 6.57 -12.71
N GLN A 140 -3.26 7.54 -12.28
CA GLN A 140 -3.93 8.47 -13.19
C GLN A 140 -2.92 9.25 -14.05
N LYS A 141 -1.82 9.74 -13.45
CA LYS A 141 -0.77 10.47 -14.17
C LYS A 141 -0.03 9.59 -15.17
N ILE A 142 0.27 8.34 -14.81
CA ILE A 142 1.02 7.40 -15.64
C ILE A 142 0.17 6.87 -16.81
N THR A 143 -1.06 6.46 -16.53
CA THR A 143 -1.92 5.80 -17.52
C THR A 143 -2.71 6.80 -18.38
N GLY A 144 -2.89 8.02 -17.90
CA GLY A 144 -3.80 9.01 -18.50
C GLY A 144 -5.29 8.62 -18.37
N THR A 145 -5.59 7.54 -17.64
CA THR A 145 -6.96 7.08 -17.45
C THR A 145 -7.62 7.86 -16.32
N ALA A 146 -8.78 8.45 -16.59
CA ALA A 146 -9.55 9.14 -15.57
C ALA A 146 -10.03 8.16 -14.50
N LYS A 147 -9.61 8.37 -13.25
CA LYS A 147 -10.03 7.63 -12.06
C LYS A 147 -10.79 8.56 -11.10
N GLU A 148 -11.66 9.38 -11.65
CA GLU A 148 -12.33 10.45 -10.89
C GLU A 148 -13.17 9.92 -9.74
N SER A 149 -13.92 8.84 -9.97
CA SER A 149 -14.74 8.22 -8.92
C SER A 149 -13.92 7.65 -7.78
N GLU A 150 -12.82 6.93 -8.10
CA GLU A 150 -11.90 6.36 -7.11
C GLU A 150 -11.20 7.48 -6.33
N ARG A 151 -10.68 8.51 -7.03
CA ARG A 151 -10.04 9.66 -6.42
C ARG A 151 -10.99 10.41 -5.49
N TYR A 152 -12.20 10.74 -5.95
CA TYR A 152 -13.19 11.44 -5.15
C TYR A 152 -13.54 10.67 -3.87
N LYS A 153 -13.70 9.34 -3.99
CA LYS A 153 -13.97 8.49 -2.84
C LYS A 153 -12.81 8.52 -1.83
N LEU A 154 -11.58 8.40 -2.30
CA LEU A 154 -10.39 8.47 -1.43
C LEU A 154 -10.25 9.84 -0.76
N GLU A 155 -10.53 10.94 -1.47
CA GLU A 155 -10.58 12.29 -0.89
C GLU A 155 -11.63 12.40 0.22
N LEU A 156 -12.80 11.82 0.00
CA LEU A 156 -13.87 11.78 1.02
C LEU A 156 -13.43 11.00 2.28
N LEU A 157 -12.77 9.85 2.09
CA LEU A 157 -12.26 9.04 3.18
C LEU A 157 -11.13 9.75 3.93
N MET A 158 -10.23 10.44 3.23
CA MET A 158 -9.21 11.29 3.84
C MET A 158 -9.85 12.38 4.73
N ASN A 159 -10.85 13.09 4.21
CA ASN A 159 -11.57 14.10 4.97
C ASN A 159 -12.25 13.51 6.21
N GLN A 160 -12.88 12.34 6.10
CA GLN A 160 -13.51 11.65 7.24
C GLN A 160 -12.49 11.21 8.30
N ALA A 161 -11.28 10.84 7.88
CA ALA A 161 -10.18 10.48 8.76
C ALA A 161 -9.39 11.68 9.31
N GLY A 162 -9.75 12.92 8.90
CA GLY A 162 -9.05 14.15 9.30
C GLY A 162 -7.65 14.29 8.68
N LEU A 163 -7.46 13.77 7.46
CA LEU A 163 -6.16 13.72 6.77
C LEU A 163 -6.08 14.75 5.66
N THR A 164 -4.86 15.25 5.43
CA THR A 164 -4.52 16.13 4.31
C THR A 164 -3.25 15.63 3.62
N MET A 165 -3.09 15.93 2.34
CA MET A 165 -1.82 15.74 1.64
C MET A 165 -0.73 16.61 2.26
N GLY A 166 0.51 16.16 2.20
CA GLY A 166 1.66 16.90 2.73
C GLY A 166 1.72 16.99 4.25
N ALA A 167 0.83 16.27 4.97
CA ALA A 167 0.79 16.35 6.44
C ALA A 167 1.86 15.48 7.11
N ARG A 168 2.30 14.38 6.45
CA ARG A 168 3.27 13.45 7.02
C ARG A 168 4.67 14.07 7.03
N GLU A 169 5.44 13.76 8.08
CA GLU A 169 6.79 14.31 8.23
C GLU A 169 7.71 13.90 7.08
N VAL A 170 7.61 12.66 6.61
CA VAL A 170 8.38 12.16 5.46
C VAL A 170 8.13 12.97 4.18
N GLU A 171 6.89 13.45 3.96
CA GLU A 171 6.54 14.30 2.82
C GLU A 171 7.17 15.69 2.95
N LYS A 172 7.00 16.31 4.13
CA LYS A 172 7.57 17.65 4.41
C LYS A 172 9.07 17.68 4.23
N GLN A 173 9.77 16.66 4.75
CA GLN A 173 11.23 16.58 4.65
C GLN A 173 11.71 16.32 3.22
N ALA A 174 10.96 15.52 2.42
CA ALA A 174 11.27 15.35 1.01
C ALA A 174 11.15 16.67 0.23
N HIS A 175 10.04 17.41 0.44
CA HIS A 175 9.85 18.71 -0.18
C HIS A 175 10.87 19.74 0.28
N ALA A 176 11.12 19.85 1.58
CA ALA A 176 12.15 20.74 2.13
C ALA A 176 13.53 20.45 1.54
N ARG A 177 13.86 19.15 1.34
CA ARG A 177 15.11 18.75 0.71
C ARG A 177 15.17 19.17 -0.75
N SER A 178 14.07 19.02 -1.50
CA SER A 178 13.98 19.48 -2.89
C SER A 178 14.18 20.98 -2.99
N GLU A 179 13.47 21.77 -2.18
CA GLU A 179 13.59 23.23 -2.12
C GLU A 179 15.01 23.68 -1.78
N ALA A 180 15.63 23.09 -0.75
CA ALA A 180 17.00 23.39 -0.32
C ALA A 180 18.05 23.09 -1.40
N THR A 181 17.69 22.32 -2.41
CA THR A 181 18.60 21.91 -3.51
C THR A 181 18.20 22.48 -4.86
N GLY A 182 17.42 23.58 -4.87
CA GLY A 182 17.03 24.29 -6.08
C GLY A 182 16.00 23.56 -6.94
N GLY A 183 15.12 22.77 -6.32
CA GLY A 183 14.05 22.02 -6.99
C GLY A 183 14.51 20.67 -7.55
N ALA A 184 15.70 20.20 -7.20
CA ALA A 184 16.13 18.86 -7.59
C ALA A 184 15.21 17.81 -6.98
N PRO A 185 14.83 16.73 -7.70
CA PRO A 185 14.05 15.65 -7.13
C PRO A 185 14.68 15.09 -5.85
N ALA A 186 13.86 14.91 -4.84
CA ALA A 186 14.29 14.45 -3.52
C ALA A 186 13.41 13.31 -3.02
N ALA A 187 13.95 12.54 -2.09
CA ALA A 187 13.21 11.52 -1.38
C ALA A 187 13.54 11.56 0.11
N ALA A 188 12.63 11.10 0.93
CA ALA A 188 12.83 10.94 2.36
C ALA A 188 12.37 9.55 2.80
N ILE A 189 13.01 9.03 3.85
CA ILE A 189 12.71 7.76 4.50
C ILE A 189 12.53 8.04 5.99
N GLU A 190 11.35 7.72 6.53
CA GLU A 190 11.07 7.78 7.96
C GLU A 190 11.39 6.40 8.56
N LEU A 191 12.39 6.36 9.42
CA LEU A 191 12.82 5.15 10.12
C LEU A 191 11.89 4.82 11.29
N SER A 192 12.02 3.62 11.84
CA SER A 192 11.17 3.13 12.94
C SER A 192 11.30 3.94 14.24
N ASP A 193 12.38 4.67 14.42
CA ASP A 193 12.60 5.58 15.55
C ASP A 193 12.05 7.01 15.32
N GLY A 194 11.40 7.24 14.18
CA GLY A 194 10.88 8.55 13.77
C GLY A 194 11.90 9.48 13.11
N THR A 195 13.17 9.05 12.99
CA THR A 195 14.19 9.84 12.27
C THR A 195 13.91 9.84 10.78
N VAL A 196 13.91 11.01 10.16
CA VAL A 196 13.71 11.15 8.71
C VAL A 196 15.06 11.41 8.01
N ILE A 197 15.42 10.50 7.13
CA ILE A 197 16.64 10.57 6.34
C ILE A 197 16.28 11.00 4.91
N THR A 198 16.98 11.97 4.35
CA THR A 198 16.71 12.49 3.01
C THR A 198 17.81 12.15 2.02
N GLY A 199 17.43 12.10 0.74
CA GLY A 199 18.34 12.03 -0.39
C GLY A 199 17.86 12.94 -1.52
N LYS A 200 18.75 13.35 -2.38
CA LYS A 200 18.43 14.11 -3.61
C LYS A 200 19.00 13.43 -4.83
N THR A 201 18.45 13.73 -5.98
CA THR A 201 19.04 13.36 -7.25
C THR A 201 20.39 14.05 -7.44
N GLY A 202 21.38 13.26 -7.83
CA GLY A 202 22.74 13.70 -8.14
C GLY A 202 23.21 13.12 -9.49
N PRO A 203 24.49 13.35 -9.85
CA PRO A 203 25.04 12.80 -11.11
C PRO A 203 25.14 11.27 -11.08
N LEU A 204 25.31 10.66 -9.91
CA LEU A 204 25.55 9.22 -9.77
C LEU A 204 24.27 8.46 -9.43
N LEU A 205 23.42 9.01 -8.58
CA LEU A 205 22.27 8.32 -7.97
C LEU A 205 20.98 9.12 -8.18
N GLY A 206 19.86 8.41 -8.33
CA GLY A 206 18.52 8.97 -8.19
C GLY A 206 18.20 9.31 -6.73
N ALA A 207 17.16 10.09 -6.50
CA ALA A 207 16.78 10.59 -5.17
C ALA A 207 16.54 9.46 -4.16
N THR A 208 15.79 8.43 -4.55
CA THR A 208 15.47 7.27 -3.69
C THR A 208 16.69 6.40 -3.42
N ALA A 209 17.56 6.21 -4.42
CA ALA A 209 18.83 5.50 -4.24
C ALA A 209 19.74 6.24 -3.26
N SER A 210 19.80 7.57 -3.36
CA SER A 210 20.56 8.42 -2.42
C SER A 210 19.98 8.35 -1.00
N ALA A 211 18.65 8.46 -0.84
CA ALA A 211 17.99 8.36 0.46
C ALA A 211 18.22 6.97 1.08
N LEU A 212 18.15 5.91 0.28
CA LEU A 212 18.38 4.53 0.72
C LEU A 212 19.78 4.35 1.28
N ILE A 213 20.82 4.77 0.56
CA ILE A 213 22.21 4.69 1.03
C ILE A 213 22.43 5.52 2.30
N ASN A 214 21.85 6.72 2.35
CA ASN A 214 21.93 7.57 3.54
C ASN A 214 21.26 6.93 4.76
N ALA A 215 20.10 6.28 4.57
CA ALA A 215 19.41 5.56 5.63
C ALA A 215 20.23 4.36 6.14
N LEU A 216 20.85 3.59 5.23
CA LEU A 216 21.71 2.47 5.61
C LEU A 216 22.96 2.94 6.37
N LYS A 217 23.57 4.07 5.98
CA LYS A 217 24.67 4.69 6.73
C LYS A 217 24.25 5.07 8.15
N TYR A 218 23.10 5.77 8.26
CA TYR A 218 22.58 6.17 9.56
C TYR A 218 22.35 4.97 10.49
N LEU A 219 21.67 3.95 10.00
CA LEU A 219 21.37 2.72 10.74
C LEU A 219 22.65 1.95 11.16
N ALA A 220 23.71 2.04 10.37
CA ALA A 220 24.99 1.42 10.66
C ALA A 220 25.94 2.30 11.50
N GLY A 221 25.53 3.52 11.87
CA GLY A 221 26.37 4.48 12.59
C GLY A 221 27.56 5.00 11.76
N ILE A 222 27.44 5.01 10.44
CA ILE A 222 28.49 5.45 9.50
C ILE A 222 28.28 6.92 9.18
N PRO A 223 29.34 7.76 9.23
CA PRO A 223 29.24 9.17 8.84
C PRO A 223 28.69 9.37 7.43
N GLN A 224 27.86 10.40 7.25
CA GLN A 224 27.14 10.61 5.96
C GLN A 224 28.07 10.97 4.80
N GLU A 225 29.24 11.54 5.08
CA GLU A 225 30.29 11.87 4.13
C GLU A 225 31.09 10.65 3.63
N THR A 226 30.93 9.48 4.26
CA THR A 226 31.65 8.27 3.87
C THR A 226 31.05 7.67 2.59
N ASP A 227 31.87 7.43 1.58
CA ASP A 227 31.44 6.71 0.39
C ASP A 227 31.47 5.19 0.61
N LEU A 228 30.30 4.56 0.59
CA LEU A 228 30.16 3.09 0.67
C LEU A 228 30.47 2.39 -0.65
N VAL A 229 30.19 3.08 -1.75
CA VAL A 229 30.45 2.64 -3.11
C VAL A 229 31.22 3.77 -3.80
N SER A 230 32.42 3.50 -4.26
CA SER A 230 33.25 4.51 -4.89
C SER A 230 32.68 4.94 -6.25
N ALA A 231 32.94 6.18 -6.67
CA ALA A 231 32.58 6.66 -8.01
C ALA A 231 33.16 5.74 -9.10
N ALA A 232 34.38 5.25 -8.92
CA ALA A 232 35.04 4.32 -9.82
C ALA A 232 34.31 2.95 -9.95
N ALA A 233 33.53 2.55 -8.97
CA ALA A 233 32.68 1.37 -9.05
C ALA A 233 31.32 1.67 -9.73
N ILE A 234 30.85 2.91 -9.66
CA ILE A 234 29.57 3.36 -10.23
C ILE A 234 29.70 3.65 -11.73
N GLU A 235 30.78 4.31 -12.15
CA GLU A 235 31.00 4.73 -13.55
C GLU A 235 30.91 3.58 -14.59
N PRO A 236 31.48 2.37 -14.35
CA PRO A 236 31.32 1.25 -15.27
C PRO A 236 29.86 0.81 -15.42
N ILE A 237 29.05 0.89 -14.34
CA ILE A 237 27.62 0.55 -14.38
C ILE A 237 26.86 1.58 -15.21
N GLN A 238 27.19 2.88 -15.05
CA GLN A 238 26.62 3.95 -15.86
C GLN A 238 26.97 3.77 -17.34
N THR A 239 28.21 3.42 -17.64
CA THR A 239 28.70 3.15 -19.00
C THR A 239 27.96 1.95 -19.61
N LEU A 240 27.84 0.85 -18.87
CA LEU A 240 27.06 -0.32 -19.30
C LEU A 240 25.62 0.08 -19.64
N LYS A 241 24.97 0.81 -18.71
CA LYS A 241 23.58 1.23 -18.83
C LYS A 241 23.33 2.13 -20.05
N THR A 242 24.19 3.11 -20.28
CA THR A 242 23.98 4.11 -21.34
C THR A 242 24.53 3.67 -22.69
N ASN A 243 25.75 3.14 -22.73
CA ASN A 243 26.45 2.87 -23.97
C ASN A 243 26.12 1.51 -24.58
N TYR A 244 25.80 0.50 -23.73
CA TYR A 244 25.59 -0.87 -24.21
C TYR A 244 24.12 -1.30 -24.12
N LEU A 245 23.36 -0.84 -23.08
CA LEU A 245 21.96 -1.22 -22.89
C LEU A 245 20.97 -0.18 -23.43
N GLY A 246 21.47 0.97 -23.95
CA GLY A 246 20.65 2.00 -24.57
C GLY A 246 19.81 2.83 -23.59
N GLY A 247 20.10 2.76 -22.29
CA GLY A 247 19.47 3.58 -21.28
C GLY A 247 19.82 5.07 -21.47
N LYS A 248 18.84 5.94 -21.27
CA LYS A 248 19.05 7.40 -21.39
C LYS A 248 19.46 8.05 -20.06
N ASN A 249 19.09 7.41 -18.94
CA ASN A 249 19.39 7.90 -17.60
C ASN A 249 20.65 7.21 -17.05
N PRO A 250 21.76 7.94 -16.86
CA PRO A 250 22.99 7.35 -16.34
C PRO A 250 22.92 7.06 -14.82
N ARG A 251 22.02 7.71 -14.10
CA ARG A 251 21.92 7.57 -12.63
C ARG A 251 21.52 6.15 -12.24
N LEU A 252 22.11 5.63 -11.19
CA LEU A 252 21.76 4.31 -10.68
C LEU A 252 20.40 4.37 -9.97
N HIS A 253 19.60 3.36 -10.26
CA HIS A 253 18.35 3.04 -9.56
C HIS A 253 18.64 2.33 -8.21
N THR A 254 17.62 2.12 -7.42
CA THR A 254 17.74 1.51 -6.09
C THR A 254 18.29 0.08 -6.14
N ASP A 255 17.93 -0.73 -7.11
CA ASP A 255 18.47 -2.08 -7.30
C ASP A 255 19.93 -2.07 -7.76
N GLU A 256 20.27 -1.19 -8.71
CA GLU A 256 21.63 -1.06 -9.23
C GLU A 256 22.63 -0.64 -8.14
N ILE A 257 22.26 0.32 -7.28
CA ILE A 257 23.13 0.73 -6.16
C ILE A 257 23.22 -0.34 -5.08
N LEU A 258 22.17 -1.13 -4.83
CA LEU A 258 22.24 -2.26 -3.91
C LEU A 258 23.15 -3.38 -4.42
N ILE A 259 23.16 -3.64 -5.73
CA ILE A 259 24.10 -4.58 -6.36
C ILE A 259 25.53 -4.06 -6.19
N ALA A 260 25.76 -2.78 -6.47
CA ALA A 260 27.09 -2.16 -6.30
C ALA A 260 27.55 -2.18 -4.84
N LEU A 261 26.64 -1.91 -3.88
CA LEU A 261 26.92 -2.01 -2.45
C LEU A 261 27.27 -3.45 -2.05
N SER A 262 26.51 -4.43 -2.53
CA SER A 262 26.77 -5.85 -2.29
C SER A 262 28.14 -6.29 -2.79
N SER A 263 28.53 -5.82 -3.98
CA SER A 263 29.87 -6.06 -4.51
C SER A 263 30.96 -5.40 -3.68
N SER A 264 30.75 -4.16 -3.22
CA SER A 264 31.67 -3.44 -2.36
C SER A 264 31.81 -4.09 -0.97
N ALA A 265 30.75 -4.69 -0.45
CA ALA A 265 30.73 -5.37 0.85
C ALA A 265 31.69 -6.56 0.92
N ALA A 266 32.10 -7.12 -0.22
CA ALA A 266 33.10 -8.20 -0.27
C ALA A 266 34.51 -7.74 0.17
N SER A 267 34.80 -6.44 0.12
CA SER A 267 36.12 -5.86 0.43
C SER A 267 36.08 -4.67 1.40
N SER A 268 34.89 -4.21 1.80
CA SER A 268 34.69 -3.07 2.70
C SER A 268 33.79 -3.46 3.87
N GLU A 269 34.36 -3.41 5.09
CA GLU A 269 33.60 -3.66 6.33
C GLU A 269 32.45 -2.66 6.52
N LEU A 270 32.62 -1.40 6.11
CA LEU A 270 31.59 -0.38 6.20
C LEU A 270 30.43 -0.67 5.23
N ALA A 271 30.73 -1.07 4.00
CA ALA A 271 29.71 -1.48 3.04
C ALA A 271 28.94 -2.72 3.52
N ALA A 272 29.65 -3.70 4.12
CA ALA A 272 29.03 -4.88 4.72
C ALA A 272 28.14 -4.50 5.91
N ALA A 273 28.61 -3.63 6.81
CA ALA A 273 27.82 -3.15 7.95
C ALA A 273 26.55 -2.42 7.50
N ALA A 274 26.62 -1.57 6.48
CA ALA A 274 25.47 -0.89 5.89
C ALA A 274 24.49 -1.90 5.26
N MET A 275 24.96 -2.89 4.52
CA MET A 275 24.14 -3.90 3.90
C MET A 275 23.37 -4.76 4.91
N HIS A 276 23.96 -5.03 6.08
CA HIS A 276 23.30 -5.75 7.17
C HIS A 276 22.11 -4.98 7.78
N GLN A 277 21.97 -3.67 7.50
CA GLN A 277 20.83 -2.86 7.95
C GLN A 277 19.59 -2.97 7.06
N LEU A 278 19.66 -3.61 5.91
CA LEU A 278 18.52 -3.74 4.99
C LEU A 278 17.22 -4.25 5.65
N PRO A 279 17.25 -5.26 6.55
CA PRO A 279 16.03 -5.72 7.23
C PRO A 279 15.35 -4.65 8.10
N ASN A 280 16.11 -3.66 8.59
CA ASN A 280 15.61 -2.58 9.43
C ASN A 280 14.82 -1.51 8.65
N LEU A 281 14.80 -1.60 7.31
CA LEU A 281 13.98 -0.74 6.46
C LEU A 281 12.53 -1.24 6.31
N LYS A 282 12.25 -2.47 6.74
CA LYS A 282 10.91 -3.03 6.65
C LYS A 282 9.93 -2.23 7.51
N GLY A 283 8.84 -1.78 6.90
CA GLY A 283 7.83 -0.97 7.56
C GLY A 283 8.11 0.53 7.58
N CYS A 284 9.28 0.98 7.09
CA CYS A 284 9.60 2.39 6.96
C CYS A 284 8.74 3.06 5.87
N ASP A 285 8.29 4.29 6.14
CA ASP A 285 7.61 5.11 5.14
C ASP A 285 8.64 5.80 4.22
N VAL A 286 8.34 5.87 2.92
CA VAL A 286 9.15 6.56 1.90
C VAL A 286 8.28 7.52 1.12
N HIS A 287 8.79 8.71 0.88
CA HIS A 287 8.17 9.66 -0.04
C HIS A 287 9.16 10.18 -1.07
N SER A 288 8.76 10.23 -2.34
CA SER A 288 9.50 10.84 -3.45
C SER A 288 8.75 12.01 -4.02
N THR A 289 9.43 13.14 -4.24
CA THR A 289 8.85 14.34 -4.86
C THR A 289 8.57 14.20 -6.35
N VAL A 290 8.88 13.04 -6.94
CA VAL A 290 8.61 12.72 -8.34
C VAL A 290 8.19 11.26 -8.48
N LEU A 291 7.52 10.95 -9.59
CA LEU A 291 7.18 9.58 -9.98
C LEU A 291 8.46 8.75 -10.12
N LEU A 292 8.44 7.55 -9.59
CA LEU A 292 9.53 6.60 -9.67
C LEU A 292 9.35 5.61 -10.83
N SER A 293 10.48 5.05 -11.26
CA SER A 293 10.49 3.91 -12.18
C SER A 293 9.83 2.69 -11.54
N SER A 294 9.36 1.76 -12.37
CA SER A 294 8.83 0.47 -11.88
C SER A 294 9.89 -0.34 -11.12
N VAL A 295 11.17 -0.17 -11.49
CA VAL A 295 12.31 -0.82 -10.83
C VAL A 295 12.50 -0.29 -9.41
N ASP A 296 12.57 1.05 -9.24
CA ASP A 296 12.70 1.67 -7.93
C ASP A 296 11.52 1.31 -7.02
N SER A 297 10.30 1.45 -7.53
CA SER A 297 9.08 1.11 -6.80
C SER A 297 9.04 -0.37 -6.37
N SER A 298 9.42 -1.28 -7.27
CA SER A 298 9.47 -2.72 -6.98
C SER A 298 10.53 -3.04 -5.93
N THR A 299 11.69 -2.41 -6.00
CA THR A 299 12.79 -2.64 -5.05
C THR A 299 12.42 -2.19 -3.66
N LEU A 300 11.88 -0.96 -3.50
CA LEU A 300 11.42 -0.45 -2.20
C LEU A 300 10.30 -1.33 -1.60
N ASN A 301 9.35 -1.76 -2.43
CA ASN A 301 8.28 -2.67 -2.00
C ASN A 301 8.82 -4.04 -1.55
N ARG A 302 9.84 -4.59 -2.24
CA ARG A 302 10.50 -5.86 -1.84
C ARG A 302 11.27 -5.74 -0.54
N LEU A 303 11.80 -4.55 -0.23
CA LEU A 303 12.40 -4.24 1.07
C LEU A 303 11.32 -4.08 2.17
N GLY A 304 10.03 -4.15 1.81
CA GLY A 304 8.91 -4.01 2.74
C GLY A 304 8.64 -2.58 3.18
N MET A 305 9.09 -1.59 2.40
CA MET A 305 8.88 -0.18 2.67
C MET A 305 7.54 0.30 2.09
N TYR A 306 6.98 1.35 2.66
CA TYR A 306 5.71 1.95 2.25
C TYR A 306 5.95 3.20 1.42
N LEU A 307 5.91 3.04 0.10
CA LEU A 307 6.20 4.10 -0.86
C LEU A 307 4.99 4.97 -1.17
N THR A 308 5.23 6.28 -1.23
CA THR A 308 4.37 7.29 -1.89
C THR A 308 5.22 8.17 -2.81
N CYS A 309 4.60 8.70 -3.86
CA CYS A 309 5.24 9.63 -4.79
C CYS A 309 4.30 10.78 -5.10
N ASP A 310 4.83 11.97 -5.35
CA ASP A 310 4.05 13.01 -6.03
C ASP A 310 3.75 12.58 -7.46
N PRO A 311 2.56 12.92 -7.99
CA PRO A 311 2.17 12.58 -9.36
C PRO A 311 2.81 13.52 -10.41
N VAL A 312 4.12 13.74 -10.29
CA VAL A 312 4.90 14.68 -11.10
C VAL A 312 6.07 13.95 -11.76
N TYR A 313 6.30 14.15 -13.04
CA TYR A 313 7.50 13.65 -13.70
C TYR A 313 8.71 14.54 -13.38
N GLU A 314 9.90 13.95 -13.29
CA GLU A 314 11.15 14.68 -13.05
C GLU A 314 11.40 15.72 -14.16
N GLU A 315 11.12 15.37 -15.43
CA GLU A 315 11.16 16.27 -16.59
C GLU A 315 9.92 16.01 -17.45
N GLU A 316 9.14 17.02 -17.79
CA GLU A 316 7.91 16.87 -18.57
C GLU A 316 8.15 16.27 -19.97
N ASP A 317 9.29 16.56 -20.61
CA ASP A 317 9.65 16.06 -21.93
C ASP A 317 10.37 14.71 -21.94
N ARG A 318 10.82 14.22 -20.81
CA ARG A 318 11.51 12.95 -20.67
C ARG A 318 10.64 11.92 -19.93
N LYS A 319 9.81 11.25 -20.69
CA LYS A 319 9.10 10.06 -20.23
C LYS A 319 10.10 8.91 -20.01
N TYR A 320 10.91 8.97 -18.95
CA TYR A 320 11.77 7.86 -18.53
C TYR A 320 10.98 6.62 -18.12
N HIS A 321 9.66 6.72 -18.04
CA HIS A 321 8.74 5.72 -17.54
C HIS A 321 7.80 5.15 -18.59
N LYS A 322 8.20 5.15 -19.87
CA LYS A 322 7.48 4.29 -20.83
C LYS A 322 7.79 2.84 -20.49
N LEU A 323 6.71 2.15 -20.08
CA LEU A 323 6.61 0.71 -19.90
C LEU A 323 7.28 -0.07 -21.03
#